data_d742f50074dbfce96c3ec2ab117c3285
#
_entry.id   d742f50074dbfce96c3ec2ab117c3285
#
_cell.length_a   1.000
_cell.length_b   1.000
_cell.length_c   1.000
_cell.angle_alpha   90.00
_cell.angle_beta   90.00
_cell.angle_gamma   90.00
#
_symmetry.space_group_name_H-M   'P 1'
#
loop_
_entity.id
_entity.type
_entity.pdbx_description
1 polymer ?
#
loop_
_entity_poly.entity_id
_entity_poly.type
_entity_poly.pdbx_seq_one_letter_code
_entity_poly.pdbx_strand_id
1 'polypeptide(L)'
;MGVTEQRMEQLGITLQQTDWRGKGAVEAVLAGDMLYISAHYPVDENGTPVYVGRVGAEIDEAAAYQAARLCGLNMLRTIQAYIGSLDRVDYFVKALGLVNSAGDFYNMPAVMNGYSDLMVEIFGHRGQHARAAMG
;
A
#
# COMPACT_ATOMS: atom_id res chain seq x y z
N MET A 1 -21.56 7.34 1.59
CA MET A 1 -20.42 6.42 1.26
C MET A 1 -20.17 6.45 -0.24
N GLY A 2 -18.95 6.64 -0.63
CA GLY A 2 -18.56 6.71 -2.04
C GLY A 2 -18.56 5.34 -2.74
N VAL A 3 -18.47 5.37 -4.06
CA VAL A 3 -18.44 4.12 -4.87
C VAL A 3 -17.25 3.24 -4.54
N THR A 4 -16.09 3.86 -4.30
CA THR A 4 -14.86 3.13 -3.95
C THR A 4 -15.00 2.46 -2.58
N GLU A 5 -15.53 3.15 -1.60
CA GLU A 5 -15.77 2.60 -0.26
C GLU A 5 -16.80 1.45 -0.31
N GLN A 6 -17.83 1.58 -1.15
CA GLN A 6 -18.78 0.47 -1.39
C GLN A 6 -18.09 -0.74 -2.00
N ARG A 7 -17.17 -0.52 -2.94
CA ARG A 7 -16.40 -1.62 -3.52
C ARG A 7 -15.53 -2.32 -2.49
N MET A 8 -14.90 -1.55 -1.59
CA MET A 8 -14.12 -2.11 -0.48
C MET A 8 -15.00 -2.96 0.44
N GLU A 9 -16.20 -2.48 0.77
CA GLU A 9 -17.15 -3.24 1.58
C GLU A 9 -17.51 -4.57 0.93
N GLN A 10 -17.79 -4.57 -0.38
CA GLN A 10 -18.05 -5.81 -1.16
C GLN A 10 -16.88 -6.79 -1.11
N LEU A 11 -15.66 -6.29 -1.04
CA LEU A 11 -14.44 -7.08 -0.94
C LEU A 11 -14.09 -7.48 0.50
N GLY A 12 -14.87 -7.06 1.49
CA GLY A 12 -14.61 -7.32 2.90
C GLY A 12 -13.43 -6.55 3.48
N ILE A 13 -13.09 -5.40 2.88
CA ILE A 13 -11.96 -4.57 3.29
C ILE A 13 -12.43 -3.47 4.22
N THR A 14 -11.84 -3.40 5.41
CA THR A 14 -12.04 -2.32 6.38
C THR A 14 -10.71 -1.63 6.65
N LEU A 15 -10.67 -0.30 6.56
CA LEU A 15 -9.47 0.49 6.85
C LEU A 15 -9.50 0.96 8.31
N GLN A 16 -8.36 0.79 8.97
CA GLN A 16 -8.17 1.29 10.33
C GLN A 16 -7.95 2.80 10.32
N GLN A 17 -8.47 3.48 11.32
CA GLN A 17 -8.19 4.91 11.50
C GLN A 17 -6.82 5.08 12.13
N THR A 18 -6.11 6.14 11.72
CA THR A 18 -4.78 6.43 12.22
C THR A 18 -4.60 7.93 12.50
N ASP A 19 -3.82 8.24 13.52
CA ASP A 19 -3.39 9.61 13.80
C ASP A 19 -1.92 9.76 13.40
N TRP A 20 -1.68 10.58 12.39
CA TRP A 20 -0.38 10.78 11.78
C TRP A 20 0.22 12.17 12.05
N ARG A 21 -0.42 12.96 12.91
CA ARG A 21 -0.05 14.36 13.15
C ARG A 21 1.16 14.51 14.05
N GLY A 22 1.89 15.60 13.87
CA GLY A 22 2.84 16.12 14.86
C GLY A 22 4.28 15.67 14.68
N LYS A 23 4.68 15.22 13.49
CA LYS A 23 6.06 14.80 13.20
C LYS A 23 6.68 15.66 12.10
N GLY A 24 8.02 15.69 12.05
CA GLY A 24 8.74 16.37 10.97
C GLY A 24 8.50 15.75 9.61
N ALA A 25 8.54 14.41 9.53
CA ALA A 25 8.07 13.69 8.35
C ALA A 25 6.58 13.38 8.50
N VAL A 26 5.82 13.60 7.45
CA VAL A 26 4.38 13.33 7.39
C VAL A 26 4.10 12.19 6.42
N GLU A 27 2.91 11.59 6.52
CA GLU A 27 2.56 10.42 5.70
C GLU A 27 2.20 10.76 4.27
N ALA A 28 1.75 12.00 4.02
CA ALA A 28 1.46 12.45 2.66
C ALA A 28 1.54 13.98 2.56
N VAL A 29 1.77 14.47 1.33
CA VAL A 29 1.75 15.90 1.01
C VAL A 29 0.98 16.08 -0.30
N LEU A 30 -0.03 16.95 -0.28
CA LEU A 30 -0.76 17.34 -1.48
C LEU A 30 -0.06 18.52 -2.12
N ALA A 31 0.35 18.37 -3.37
CA ALA A 31 0.95 19.43 -4.17
C ALA A 31 0.20 19.53 -5.50
N GLY A 32 -0.58 20.60 -5.68
CA GLY A 32 -1.50 20.71 -6.82
C GLY A 32 -2.51 19.56 -6.79
N ASP A 33 -2.59 18.80 -7.87
CA ASP A 33 -3.47 17.63 -7.99
C ASP A 33 -2.76 16.30 -7.66
N MET A 34 -1.51 16.36 -7.19
CA MET A 34 -0.72 15.17 -6.86
C MET A 34 -0.60 14.98 -5.35
N LEU A 35 -0.97 13.81 -4.89
CA LEU A 35 -0.71 13.39 -3.50
C LEU A 35 0.56 12.55 -3.48
N TYR A 36 1.60 13.08 -2.84
CA TYR A 36 2.87 12.38 -2.62
C TYR A 36 2.81 11.67 -1.28
N ILE A 37 3.14 10.39 -1.27
CA ILE A 37 2.91 9.52 -0.12
C ILE A 37 4.26 8.96 0.35
N SER A 38 4.50 9.06 1.65
CA SER A 38 5.66 8.46 2.31
C SER A 38 5.60 6.94 2.26
N ALA A 39 6.70 6.29 2.57
CA ALA A 39 6.76 4.84 2.64
C ALA A 39 5.76 4.29 3.68
N HIS A 40 5.11 3.19 3.32
CA HIS A 40 4.23 2.44 4.20
C HIS A 40 4.78 1.04 4.41
N TYR A 41 4.48 0.47 5.57
CA TYR A 41 5.05 -0.77 6.06
C TYR A 41 3.95 -1.80 6.34
N PRO A 42 4.29 -3.10 6.37
CA PRO A 42 3.33 -4.15 6.73
C PRO A 42 3.18 -4.23 8.25
N VAL A 43 2.47 -3.28 8.80
CA VAL A 43 2.21 -3.16 10.25
C VAL A 43 0.71 -3.26 10.54
N ASP A 44 0.37 -3.68 11.75
CA ASP A 44 -1.01 -3.71 12.22
C ASP A 44 -1.50 -2.31 12.67
N GLU A 45 -2.69 -2.25 13.23
CA GLU A 45 -3.31 -1.01 13.70
C GLU A 45 -2.54 -0.32 14.83
N ASN A 46 -1.68 -1.06 15.54
CA ASN A 46 -0.82 -0.54 16.61
C ASN A 46 0.57 -0.13 16.11
N GLY A 47 0.84 -0.28 14.80
CA GLY A 47 2.16 -0.03 14.24
C GLY A 47 3.14 -1.18 14.46
N THR A 48 2.67 -2.35 14.90
CA THR A 48 3.52 -3.52 15.11
C THR A 48 3.76 -4.24 13.79
N PRO A 49 5.02 -4.54 13.41
CA PRO A 49 5.31 -5.31 12.21
C PRO A 49 4.66 -6.69 12.24
N VAL A 50 3.95 -7.02 11.16
CA VAL A 50 3.27 -8.34 11.02
C VAL A 50 4.17 -9.34 10.31
N TYR A 51 4.96 -8.88 9.33
CA TYR A 51 5.88 -9.71 8.56
C TYR A 51 7.30 -9.23 8.83
N VAL A 52 8.12 -10.05 9.45
CA VAL A 52 9.47 -9.68 9.88
C VAL A 52 10.49 -10.65 9.30
N GLY A 53 11.50 -10.12 8.61
CA GLY A 53 12.57 -10.92 8.03
C GLY A 53 12.84 -10.54 6.58
N ARG A 54 13.74 -11.30 5.97
CA ARG A 54 14.12 -11.14 4.57
C ARG A 54 13.37 -12.12 3.70
N VAL A 55 12.86 -11.64 2.59
CA VAL A 55 12.17 -12.50 1.61
C VAL A 55 13.20 -13.43 0.95
N GLY A 56 12.88 -14.70 0.93
CA GLY A 56 13.80 -15.75 0.47
C GLY A 56 14.63 -16.35 1.59
N ALA A 57 14.52 -15.85 2.81
CA ALA A 57 15.16 -16.40 4.02
C ALA A 57 14.10 -16.67 5.09
N GLU A 58 13.81 -15.71 5.96
CA GLU A 58 12.83 -15.88 7.04
C GLU A 58 11.38 -15.82 6.53
N ILE A 59 11.15 -15.18 5.39
CA ILE A 59 9.81 -14.98 4.80
C ILE A 59 9.80 -15.56 3.38
N ASP A 60 8.78 -16.36 3.06
CA ASP A 60 8.59 -16.87 1.70
C ASP A 60 7.88 -15.84 0.79
N GLU A 61 7.87 -16.11 -0.51
CA GLU A 61 7.28 -15.22 -1.50
C GLU A 61 5.78 -15.00 -1.26
N ALA A 62 5.05 -16.03 -0.84
CA ALA A 62 3.61 -15.94 -0.58
C ALA A 62 3.31 -15.02 0.61
N ALA A 63 4.07 -15.14 1.69
CA ALA A 63 3.95 -14.24 2.84
C ALA A 63 4.35 -12.81 2.47
N ALA A 64 5.38 -12.64 1.66
CA ALA A 64 5.82 -11.34 1.17
C ALA A 64 4.77 -10.66 0.29
N TYR A 65 4.05 -11.42 -0.53
CA TYR A 65 2.90 -10.92 -1.29
C TYR A 65 1.84 -10.33 -0.35
N GLN A 66 1.51 -11.03 0.72
CA GLN A 66 0.55 -10.55 1.73
C GLN A 66 1.09 -9.32 2.46
N ALA A 67 2.38 -9.25 2.73
CA ALA A 67 3.01 -8.07 3.32
C ALA A 67 2.85 -6.84 2.41
N ALA A 68 3.09 -7.00 1.12
CA ALA A 68 2.89 -5.92 0.14
C ALA A 68 1.42 -5.48 0.06
N ARG A 69 0.48 -6.43 0.14
CA ARG A 69 -0.96 -6.13 0.21
C ARG A 69 -1.28 -5.29 1.45
N LEU A 70 -0.74 -5.65 2.61
CA LEU A 70 -0.93 -4.90 3.85
C LEU A 70 -0.36 -3.48 3.76
N CYS A 71 0.80 -3.30 3.12
CA CYS A 71 1.34 -1.97 2.83
C CYS A 71 0.34 -1.14 2.02
N GLY A 72 -0.29 -1.73 1.01
CA GLY A 72 -1.32 -1.09 0.20
C GLY A 72 -2.53 -0.67 1.04
N LEU A 73 -3.01 -1.52 1.92
CA LEU A 73 -4.13 -1.20 2.83
C LEU A 73 -3.76 -0.03 3.74
N ASN A 74 -2.55 -0.02 4.29
CA ASN A 74 -2.08 1.07 5.14
C ASN A 74 -1.95 2.38 4.37
N MET A 75 -1.50 2.33 3.12
CA MET A 75 -1.44 3.48 2.23
C MET A 75 -2.85 4.03 1.93
N LEU A 76 -3.81 3.18 1.65
CA LEU A 76 -5.20 3.60 1.38
C LEU A 76 -5.82 4.29 2.59
N ARG A 77 -5.52 3.82 3.79
CA ARG A 77 -5.93 4.49 5.04
C ARG A 77 -5.40 5.92 5.12
N THR A 78 -4.12 6.11 4.80
CA THR A 78 -3.50 7.44 4.77
C THR A 78 -4.15 8.33 3.72
N ILE A 79 -4.36 7.82 2.51
CA ILE A 79 -5.02 8.58 1.43
C ILE A 79 -6.42 9.01 1.88
N GLN A 80 -7.22 8.10 2.42
CA GLN A 80 -8.56 8.41 2.87
C GLN A 80 -8.57 9.49 3.97
N ALA A 81 -7.61 9.42 4.89
CA ALA A 81 -7.47 10.43 5.95
C ALA A 81 -7.15 11.83 5.40
N TYR A 82 -6.38 11.91 4.30
CA TYR A 82 -6.00 13.17 3.68
C TYR A 82 -7.08 13.79 2.80
N ILE A 83 -7.82 12.97 2.05
CA ILE A 83 -8.75 13.48 1.02
C ILE A 83 -10.21 13.15 1.30
N GLY A 84 -10.51 12.44 2.37
CA GLY A 84 -11.87 12.14 2.84
C GLY A 84 -12.49 10.92 2.18
N SER A 85 -12.52 10.85 0.86
CA SER A 85 -13.05 9.69 0.12
C SER A 85 -12.04 9.21 -0.92
N LEU A 86 -11.91 7.90 -1.05
CA LEU A 86 -11.09 7.29 -2.08
C LEU A 86 -11.67 7.49 -3.49
N ASP A 87 -12.91 7.91 -3.63
CA ASP A 87 -13.50 8.31 -4.91
C ASP A 87 -12.81 9.54 -5.53
N ARG A 88 -12.12 10.33 -4.70
CA ARG A 88 -11.36 11.49 -5.15
C ARG A 88 -10.04 11.14 -5.83
N VAL A 89 -9.63 9.89 -5.78
CA VAL A 89 -8.47 9.41 -6.54
C VAL A 89 -8.87 9.22 -7.99
N ASP A 90 -8.30 10.00 -8.90
CA ASP A 90 -8.53 9.82 -10.33
C ASP A 90 -7.86 8.53 -10.81
N TYR A 91 -6.56 8.38 -10.54
CA TYR A 91 -5.80 7.18 -10.85
C TYR A 91 -4.47 7.19 -10.10
N PHE A 92 -3.85 6.02 -10.03
CA PHE A 92 -2.50 5.87 -9.48
C PHE A 92 -1.48 6.08 -10.59
N VAL A 93 -0.42 6.82 -10.29
CA VAL A 93 0.59 7.17 -11.30
C VAL A 93 1.77 6.20 -11.23
N LYS A 94 2.41 6.10 -10.07
CA LYS A 94 3.60 5.29 -9.91
C LYS A 94 3.74 4.78 -8.49
N ALA A 95 4.22 3.55 -8.34
CA ALA A 95 4.62 2.96 -7.08
C ALA A 95 6.09 2.56 -7.12
N LEU A 96 6.80 2.79 -6.02
CA LEU A 96 8.12 2.25 -5.78
C LEU A 96 8.04 1.24 -4.64
N GLY A 97 8.33 -0.03 -4.93
CA GLY A 97 8.37 -1.09 -3.96
C GLY A 97 9.80 -1.41 -3.54
N LEU A 98 10.05 -1.33 -2.23
CA LEU A 98 11.33 -1.74 -1.65
C LEU A 98 11.10 -3.03 -0.88
N VAL A 99 11.76 -4.09 -1.30
CA VAL A 99 11.62 -5.43 -0.74
C VAL A 99 12.87 -5.77 0.06
N ASN A 100 12.71 -6.04 1.35
CA ASN A 100 13.81 -6.53 2.17
C ASN A 100 14.10 -7.98 1.79
N SER A 101 15.00 -8.19 0.85
CA SER A 101 15.25 -9.50 0.24
C SER A 101 16.59 -10.07 0.63
N ALA A 102 16.65 -11.41 0.74
CA ALA A 102 17.92 -12.12 0.83
C ALA A 102 18.70 -11.96 -0.48
N GLY A 103 20.03 -12.14 -0.44
CA GLY A 103 20.90 -11.87 -1.58
C GLY A 103 20.65 -12.78 -2.79
N ASP A 104 20.00 -13.90 -2.61
CA ASP A 104 19.66 -14.86 -3.66
C ASP A 104 18.18 -14.81 -4.07
N PHE A 105 17.43 -13.86 -3.56
CA PHE A 105 16.02 -13.65 -3.96
C PHE A 105 15.94 -12.50 -4.98
N TYR A 106 15.36 -12.77 -6.14
CA TYR A 106 15.30 -11.83 -7.26
C TYR A 106 13.89 -11.52 -7.75
N ASN A 107 12.85 -12.20 -7.23
CA ASN A 107 11.49 -12.07 -7.74
C ASN A 107 10.68 -10.98 -7.00
N MET A 108 11.29 -9.79 -6.84
CA MET A 108 10.63 -8.65 -6.21
C MET A 108 9.33 -8.25 -6.91
N PRO A 109 9.20 -8.33 -8.24
CA PRO A 109 7.92 -8.03 -8.90
C PRO A 109 6.76 -8.90 -8.40
N ALA A 110 6.99 -10.19 -8.16
CA ALA A 110 5.95 -11.08 -7.64
C ALA A 110 5.49 -10.66 -6.24
N VAL A 111 6.40 -10.21 -5.40
CA VAL A 111 6.08 -9.66 -4.07
C VAL A 111 5.21 -8.41 -4.22
N MET A 112 5.61 -7.47 -5.07
CA MET A 112 4.90 -6.21 -5.28
C MET A 112 3.55 -6.38 -5.95
N ASN A 113 3.28 -7.52 -6.56
CA ASN A 113 1.96 -7.85 -7.09
C ASN A 113 0.90 -7.86 -5.98
N GLY A 114 1.28 -8.13 -4.73
CA GLY A 114 0.35 -8.01 -3.60
C GLY A 114 -0.25 -6.62 -3.46
N TYR A 115 0.56 -5.59 -3.63
CA TYR A 115 0.11 -4.21 -3.70
C TYR A 115 -0.68 -3.91 -4.98
N SER A 116 -0.12 -4.27 -6.13
CA SER A 116 -0.69 -3.92 -7.44
C SER A 116 -2.04 -4.59 -7.67
N ASP A 117 -2.17 -5.86 -7.31
CA ASP A 117 -3.45 -6.58 -7.42
C ASP A 117 -4.52 -5.93 -6.55
N LEU A 118 -4.18 -5.52 -5.33
CA LEU A 118 -5.11 -4.81 -4.44
C LEU A 118 -5.62 -3.51 -5.07
N MET A 119 -4.74 -2.72 -5.67
CA MET A 119 -5.13 -1.46 -6.31
C MET A 119 -6.12 -1.71 -7.45
N VAL A 120 -5.88 -2.71 -8.26
CA VAL A 120 -6.77 -3.07 -9.39
C VAL A 120 -8.09 -3.67 -8.88
N GLU A 121 -8.06 -4.50 -7.83
CA GLU A 121 -9.29 -5.04 -7.22
C GLU A 121 -10.23 -3.93 -6.75
N ILE A 122 -9.69 -2.90 -6.12
CA ILE A 122 -10.48 -1.81 -5.54
C ILE A 122 -10.88 -0.78 -6.60
N PHE A 123 -9.93 -0.35 -7.43
CA PHE A 123 -10.10 0.81 -8.33
C PHE A 123 -10.32 0.44 -9.79
N GLY A 124 -10.20 -0.83 -10.16
CA GLY A 124 -10.23 -1.23 -11.55
C GLY A 124 -9.05 -0.62 -12.34
N HIS A 125 -9.30 -0.14 -13.55
CA HIS A 125 -8.24 0.44 -14.39
C HIS A 125 -7.59 1.70 -13.78
N ARG A 126 -8.29 2.42 -12.89
CA ARG A 126 -7.70 3.56 -12.16
C ARG A 126 -6.59 3.13 -11.21
N GLY A 127 -6.58 1.88 -10.77
CA GLY A 127 -5.55 1.30 -9.93
C GLY A 127 -4.30 0.86 -10.67
N GLN A 128 -4.35 0.78 -12.00
CA GLN A 128 -3.16 0.48 -12.81
C GLN A 128 -2.14 1.61 -12.71
N HIS A 129 -0.87 1.26 -12.57
CA HIS A 129 0.20 2.23 -12.30
C HIS A 129 1.52 1.75 -12.87
N ALA A 130 2.43 2.69 -13.14
CA ALA A 130 3.83 2.37 -13.39
C ALA A 130 4.48 1.93 -12.08
N ARG A 131 5.46 1.04 -12.14
CA ARG A 131 6.04 0.46 -10.93
C ARG A 131 7.53 0.15 -11.11
N ALA A 132 8.29 0.37 -10.04
CA ALA A 132 9.60 -0.24 -9.85
C ALA A 132 9.56 -1.09 -8.58
N ALA A 133 10.19 -2.26 -8.62
CA ALA A 133 10.33 -3.17 -7.48
C ALA A 133 11.81 -3.49 -7.31
N MET A 134 12.35 -3.20 -6.13
CA MET A 134 13.78 -3.31 -5.83
C MET A 134 13.98 -4.09 -4.53
N GLY A 135 15.06 -4.81 -4.50
CA GLY A 135 15.55 -5.47 -3.29
C GLY A 135 16.60 -4.65 -2.55
#